data_5249bbec1b0f8de8e136340469f19e43
#
_entry.id   5249bbec1b0f8de8e136340469f19e43
#
_cell.length_a   1.000
_cell.length_b   1.000
_cell.length_c   1.000
_cell.angle_alpha   90.00
_cell.angle_beta   90.00
_cell.angle_gamma   90.00
#
_symmetry.space_group_name_H-M   'P 1'
#
loop_
_entity.id
_entity.type
_entity.pdbx_description
1 polymer ?
#
loop_
_entity_poly.entity_id
_entity_poly.type
_entity_poly.pdbx_seq_one_letter_code
_entity_poly.pdbx_strand_id
1 'polypeptide(L)'
;MKLAPDRGPQVAHDKDDPAVSVENMIAVGNTKITDLLCVTPPLIPEGAHAMTQLVELPPADDGLGPHRHSGPVFGYLLEGKILFELEGEAPREIVAGEAFWEPGGDVVHYQMRNLEAAGWSRFLAVCICAPGVDMITMLEPREILSRDALRHPAVRRHTR
;
A
#
# COMPACT_ATOMS: atom_id res chain seq x y z
N MET A 1 -3.98 1.39 -49.68
CA MET A 1 -3.26 0.50 -48.76
C MET A 1 -3.32 1.13 -47.38
N LYS A 2 -4.30 0.72 -46.52
CA LYS A 2 -4.49 1.25 -45.18
C LYS A 2 -3.61 0.46 -44.22
N LEU A 3 -2.68 1.12 -43.56
CA LEU A 3 -1.90 0.56 -42.46
C LEU A 3 -2.82 0.36 -41.25
N ALA A 4 -2.85 -0.85 -40.73
CA ALA A 4 -3.51 -1.17 -39.47
C ALA A 4 -2.75 -0.54 -38.30
N PRO A 5 -3.42 -0.11 -37.22
CA PRO A 5 -2.76 0.44 -36.03
C PRO A 5 -1.98 -0.67 -35.32
N ASP A 6 -0.73 -0.39 -35.04
CA ASP A 6 0.15 -1.19 -34.21
C ASP A 6 -0.47 -1.34 -32.80
N ARG A 7 -0.80 -2.57 -32.43
CA ARG A 7 -1.21 -2.88 -31.04
C ARG A 7 0.07 -3.20 -30.28
N GLY A 8 0.52 -2.24 -29.51
CA GLY A 8 1.56 -2.47 -28.52
C GLY A 8 1.25 -3.67 -27.62
N PRO A 9 2.23 -4.26 -26.90
CA PRO A 9 2.08 -5.47 -26.14
C PRO A 9 0.97 -5.33 -25.10
N GLN A 10 -0.07 -6.18 -25.21
CA GLN A 10 -1.09 -6.32 -24.17
C GLN A 10 -0.45 -7.08 -23.02
N VAL A 11 -0.20 -6.38 -21.92
CA VAL A 11 0.13 -7.00 -20.64
C VAL A 11 -1.14 -7.68 -20.14
N ALA A 12 -1.11 -9.01 -20.09
CA ALA A 12 -2.17 -9.80 -19.47
C ALA A 12 -2.15 -9.51 -17.97
N HIS A 13 -3.20 -8.87 -17.46
CA HIS A 13 -3.43 -8.74 -16.03
C HIS A 13 -3.85 -10.10 -15.49
N ASP A 14 -2.99 -10.73 -14.73
CA ASP A 14 -3.37 -11.83 -13.85
C ASP A 14 -4.20 -11.24 -12.70
N LYS A 15 -5.42 -11.74 -12.50
CA LYS A 15 -6.42 -11.11 -11.61
C LYS A 15 -6.17 -11.39 -10.12
N ASP A 16 -5.10 -12.11 -9.79
CA ASP A 16 -4.85 -12.64 -8.45
C ASP A 16 -3.54 -12.13 -7.80
N ASP A 17 -2.82 -11.12 -8.40
CA ASP A 17 -1.61 -10.55 -7.79
C ASP A 17 -1.64 -9.01 -7.81
N PRO A 18 -1.92 -8.35 -6.66
CA PRO A 18 -2.02 -6.89 -6.57
C PRO A 18 -0.68 -6.15 -6.61
N ALA A 19 0.45 -6.84 -6.64
CA ALA A 19 1.77 -6.21 -6.67
C ALA A 19 2.71 -6.98 -7.60
N VAL A 20 2.70 -6.62 -8.89
CA VAL A 20 3.77 -7.04 -9.79
C VAL A 20 5.02 -6.24 -9.44
N SER A 21 5.93 -6.82 -8.67
CA SER A 21 7.29 -6.31 -8.53
C SER A 21 8.03 -6.57 -9.85
N VAL A 22 8.00 -5.60 -10.74
CA VAL A 22 8.81 -5.65 -11.96
C VAL A 22 10.19 -5.10 -11.60
N GLU A 23 11.16 -5.97 -11.36
CA GLU A 23 12.56 -5.55 -11.32
C GLU A 23 13.01 -5.13 -12.73
N ASN A 24 12.56 -3.97 -13.18
CA ASN A 24 13.16 -3.29 -14.33
C ASN A 24 14.34 -2.48 -13.84
N MET A 25 15.53 -2.89 -14.23
CA MET A 25 16.76 -2.17 -13.95
C MET A 25 17.19 -1.40 -15.20
N ILE A 26 17.21 -0.08 -15.10
CA ILE A 26 17.75 0.81 -16.13
C ILE A 26 19.10 1.32 -15.66
N ALA A 27 20.15 1.12 -16.47
CA ALA A 27 21.45 1.71 -16.21
C ALA A 27 21.71 2.87 -17.21
N VAL A 28 22.00 4.06 -16.67
CA VAL A 28 22.41 5.24 -17.44
C VAL A 28 23.77 5.67 -16.94
N GLY A 29 24.81 5.39 -17.70
CA GLY A 29 26.19 5.54 -17.25
C GLY A 29 26.48 4.62 -16.04
N ASN A 30 26.90 5.21 -14.91
CA ASN A 30 27.12 4.50 -13.66
C ASN A 30 25.90 4.51 -12.71
N THR A 31 24.80 5.13 -13.13
CA THR A 31 23.57 5.22 -12.32
C THR A 31 22.72 3.98 -12.57
N LYS A 32 22.33 3.33 -11.47
CA LYS A 32 21.38 2.21 -11.46
C LYS A 32 20.02 2.69 -10.99
N ILE A 33 18.98 2.42 -11.76
CA ILE A 33 17.59 2.66 -11.40
C ILE A 33 16.90 1.31 -11.32
N THR A 34 16.23 1.02 -10.23
CA THR A 34 15.48 -0.22 -10.02
C THR A 34 14.04 0.13 -9.70
N ASP A 35 13.08 -0.38 -10.46
CA ASP A 35 11.67 -0.23 -10.16
C ASP A 35 11.32 -1.16 -8.99
N LEU A 36 10.85 -0.58 -7.90
CA LEU A 36 10.49 -1.34 -6.69
C LEU A 36 9.00 -1.67 -6.66
N LEU A 37 8.17 -0.84 -7.27
CA LEU A 37 6.73 -1.00 -7.32
C LEU A 37 6.18 -0.24 -8.52
N CYS A 38 5.28 -0.87 -9.28
CA CYS A 38 4.56 -0.24 -10.36
C CYS A 38 3.08 -0.65 -10.28
N VAL A 39 2.20 0.30 -9.97
CA VAL A 39 0.76 0.09 -9.86
C VAL A 39 -0.01 1.18 -10.58
N THR A 40 -1.26 0.90 -10.95
CA THR A 40 -2.18 1.89 -11.47
C THR A 40 -3.20 2.21 -10.38
N PRO A 41 -3.06 3.34 -9.65
CA PRO A 41 -4.02 3.69 -8.62
C PRO A 41 -5.44 3.85 -9.20
N PRO A 42 -6.47 3.30 -8.54
CA PRO A 42 -7.85 3.41 -9.01
C PRO A 42 -8.38 4.84 -8.91
N LEU A 43 -7.77 5.66 -8.07
CA LEU A 43 -8.14 7.03 -7.80
C LEU A 43 -6.90 7.89 -7.59
N ILE A 44 -6.81 8.99 -8.35
CA ILE A 44 -5.95 10.14 -8.01
C ILE A 44 -6.92 11.31 -7.81
N PRO A 45 -7.05 11.89 -6.60
CA PRO A 45 -7.97 12.99 -6.37
C PRO A 45 -7.63 14.21 -7.22
N GLU A 46 -8.64 14.86 -7.80
CA GLU A 46 -8.43 16.11 -8.53
C GLU A 46 -7.91 17.20 -7.58
N GLY A 47 -6.88 17.93 -8.00
CA GLY A 47 -6.23 18.94 -7.16
C GLY A 47 -5.41 18.37 -5.99
N ALA A 48 -5.09 17.07 -6.04
CA ALA A 48 -4.31 16.41 -4.99
C ALA A 48 -2.97 17.11 -4.74
N HIS A 49 -2.53 17.06 -3.48
CA HIS A 49 -1.17 17.42 -3.08
C HIS A 49 -0.42 16.16 -2.61
N ALA A 50 0.91 16.16 -2.78
CA ALA A 50 1.76 15.08 -2.32
C ALA A 50 2.42 15.46 -0.99
N MET A 51 2.48 14.51 -0.06
CA MET A 51 3.14 14.64 1.22
C MET A 51 4.08 13.46 1.40
N THR A 52 5.31 13.73 1.82
CA THR A 52 6.29 12.69 2.18
C THR A 52 6.47 12.69 3.68
N GLN A 53 6.32 11.53 4.31
CA GLN A 53 6.41 11.36 5.75
C GLN A 53 7.39 10.24 6.09
N LEU A 54 8.13 10.43 7.19
CA LEU A 54 8.81 9.33 7.88
C LEU A 54 7.88 8.83 8.98
N VAL A 55 7.55 7.54 8.92
CA VAL A 55 6.74 6.87 9.94
C VAL A 55 7.65 5.95 10.74
N GLU A 56 7.57 6.03 12.06
CA GLU A 56 8.39 5.29 13.00
C GLU A 56 7.49 4.52 13.96
N LEU A 57 7.59 3.20 13.93
CA LEU A 57 6.87 2.29 14.80
C LEU A 57 7.81 1.76 15.89
N PRO A 58 7.56 2.04 17.17
CA PRO A 58 8.35 1.49 18.28
C PRO A 58 8.31 -0.06 18.31
N PRO A 59 9.19 -0.70 19.08
CA PRO A 59 9.15 -2.14 19.29
C PRO A 59 7.77 -2.63 19.72
N ALA A 60 7.28 -3.67 19.04
CA ALA A 60 5.98 -4.31 19.29
C ALA A 60 4.75 -3.36 19.19
N ASP A 61 4.87 -2.24 18.51
CA ASP A 61 3.78 -1.28 18.31
C ASP A 61 2.73 -1.86 17.35
N ASP A 62 1.45 -1.75 17.73
CA ASP A 62 0.33 -2.20 16.91
C ASP A 62 -0.01 -1.25 15.75
N GLY A 63 0.66 -0.11 15.67
CA GLY A 63 0.45 0.94 14.67
C GLY A 63 -0.89 1.65 14.84
N LEU A 64 -1.31 2.31 13.77
CA LEU A 64 -2.64 2.91 13.71
C LEU A 64 -3.70 1.82 13.59
N GLY A 65 -4.85 2.01 14.24
CA GLY A 65 -6.02 1.16 14.03
C GLY A 65 -6.60 1.29 12.62
N PRO A 66 -7.71 0.57 12.33
CA PRO A 66 -8.34 0.61 11.02
C PRO A 66 -8.69 2.02 10.56
N HIS A 67 -8.22 2.39 9.36
CA HIS A 67 -8.38 3.73 8.79
C HIS A 67 -8.41 3.69 7.26
N ARG A 68 -8.75 4.84 6.67
CA ARG A 68 -8.67 5.08 5.22
C ARG A 68 -7.80 6.29 4.94
N HIS A 69 -7.20 6.30 3.77
CA HIS A 69 -6.51 7.47 3.23
C HIS A 69 -7.37 8.18 2.18
N SER A 70 -7.26 9.50 2.09
CA SER A 70 -8.02 10.30 1.12
C SER A 70 -7.56 10.12 -0.34
N GLY A 71 -6.47 9.40 -0.55
CA GLY A 71 -5.91 9.02 -1.85
C GLY A 71 -4.80 8.00 -1.67
N PRO A 72 -4.11 7.58 -2.74
CA PRO A 72 -3.12 6.52 -2.67
C PRO A 72 -1.90 6.89 -1.85
N VAL A 73 -1.33 5.89 -1.17
CA VAL A 73 -0.09 5.98 -0.41
C VAL A 73 0.92 4.99 -0.99
N PHE A 74 2.14 5.44 -1.19
CA PHE A 74 3.28 4.62 -1.61
C PHE A 74 4.30 4.58 -0.49
N GLY A 75 4.62 3.39 -0.02
CA GLY A 75 5.55 3.18 1.08
C GLY A 75 6.82 2.46 0.66
N TYR A 76 7.89 2.70 1.42
CA TYR A 76 9.14 1.94 1.32
C TYR A 76 9.72 1.70 2.70
N LEU A 77 9.84 0.43 3.09
CA LEU A 77 10.34 0.06 4.41
C LEU A 77 11.86 0.22 4.45
N LEU A 78 12.32 1.11 5.31
CA LEU A 78 13.75 1.43 5.49
C LEU A 78 14.41 0.49 6.49
N GLU A 79 13.69 0.09 7.54
CA GLU A 79 14.21 -0.68 8.66
C GLU A 79 13.09 -1.51 9.29
N GLY A 80 13.44 -2.70 9.78
CA GLY A 80 12.55 -3.57 10.53
C GLY A 80 11.66 -4.44 9.66
N LYS A 81 10.53 -4.85 10.25
CA LYS A 81 9.52 -5.70 9.64
C LYS A 81 8.14 -5.32 10.14
N ILE A 82 7.18 -5.24 9.23
CA ILE A 82 5.80 -4.91 9.57
C ILE A 82 4.84 -5.97 9.08
N LEU A 83 3.72 -6.15 9.81
CA LEU A 83 2.54 -6.83 9.31
C LEU A 83 1.61 -5.80 8.69
N PHE A 84 1.23 -6.04 7.44
CA PHE A 84 0.42 -5.14 6.64
C PHE A 84 -0.87 -5.83 6.19
N GLU A 85 -2.03 -5.17 6.38
CA GLU A 85 -3.33 -5.72 6.00
C GLU A 85 -4.22 -4.66 5.36
N LEU A 86 -4.57 -4.89 4.09
CA LEU A 86 -5.60 -4.13 3.39
C LEU A 86 -6.90 -4.91 3.29
N GLU A 87 -8.01 -4.21 3.14
CA GLU A 87 -9.32 -4.81 2.89
C GLU A 87 -9.30 -5.66 1.61
N GLY A 88 -9.79 -6.91 1.73
CA GLY A 88 -9.82 -7.86 0.62
C GLY A 88 -8.52 -8.62 0.37
N GLU A 89 -7.39 -8.18 0.92
CA GLU A 89 -6.09 -8.81 0.75
C GLU A 89 -5.70 -9.69 1.94
N ALA A 90 -4.91 -10.73 1.68
CA ALA A 90 -4.32 -11.51 2.77
C ALA A 90 -3.27 -10.65 3.51
N PRO A 91 -3.27 -10.65 4.86
CA PRO A 91 -2.20 -10.00 5.59
C PRO A 91 -0.83 -10.54 5.16
N ARG A 92 0.12 -9.65 4.99
CA ARG A 92 1.48 -10.00 4.59
C ARG A 92 2.54 -9.31 5.44
N GLU A 93 3.68 -9.94 5.58
CA GLU A 93 4.88 -9.31 6.14
C GLU A 93 5.55 -8.47 5.04
N ILE A 94 6.05 -7.30 5.43
CA ILE A 94 6.90 -6.44 4.61
C ILE A 94 8.21 -6.28 5.37
N VAL A 95 9.34 -6.50 4.70
CA VAL A 95 10.68 -6.37 5.30
C VAL A 95 11.43 -5.16 4.73
N ALA A 96 12.46 -4.71 5.43
CA ALA A 96 13.31 -3.61 4.98
C ALA A 96 13.80 -3.83 3.54
N GLY A 97 13.68 -2.81 2.69
CA GLY A 97 13.99 -2.87 1.26
C GLY A 97 12.79 -3.13 0.36
N GLU A 98 11.60 -3.44 0.90
CA GLU A 98 10.40 -3.66 0.12
C GLU A 98 9.52 -2.42 0.04
N ALA A 99 8.89 -2.25 -1.12
CA ALA A 99 7.87 -1.23 -1.35
C ALA A 99 6.47 -1.82 -1.13
N PHE A 100 5.54 -0.96 -0.75
CA PHE A 100 4.12 -1.27 -0.60
C PHE A 100 3.27 -0.08 -1.02
N TRP A 101 1.97 -0.29 -1.17
CA TRP A 101 1.05 0.79 -1.48
C TRP A 101 -0.33 0.53 -0.87
N GLU A 102 -1.09 1.61 -0.77
CA GLU A 102 -2.48 1.62 -0.33
C GLU A 102 -3.30 2.36 -1.38
N PRO A 103 -4.41 1.78 -1.86
CA PRO A 103 -5.22 2.41 -2.91
C PRO A 103 -5.84 3.75 -2.48
N GLY A 104 -6.11 3.92 -1.18
CA GLY A 104 -6.90 5.05 -0.67
C GLY A 104 -8.38 4.94 -1.01
N GLY A 105 -9.10 6.05 -0.88
CA GLY A 105 -10.54 6.09 -1.11
C GLY A 105 -11.32 5.27 -0.08
N ASP A 106 -12.14 4.31 -0.53
CA ASP A 106 -12.95 3.49 0.38
C ASP A 106 -12.25 2.23 0.90
N VAL A 107 -11.04 1.91 0.42
CA VAL A 107 -10.28 0.75 0.87
C VAL A 107 -9.75 0.99 2.28
N VAL A 108 -10.03 0.04 3.19
CA VAL A 108 -9.60 0.13 4.59
C VAL A 108 -8.23 -0.50 4.75
N HIS A 109 -7.32 0.24 5.38
CA HIS A 109 -6.07 -0.27 5.92
C HIS A 109 -6.31 -0.72 7.36
N TYR A 110 -6.30 -2.04 7.58
CA TYR A 110 -6.66 -2.61 8.88
C TYR A 110 -5.51 -2.65 9.85
N GLN A 111 -4.29 -2.91 9.35
CA GLN A 111 -3.15 -3.13 10.24
C GLN A 111 -1.81 -2.78 9.59
N MET A 112 -0.99 -2.05 10.35
CA MET A 112 0.43 -1.82 10.09
C MET A 112 1.19 -1.96 11.41
N ARG A 113 1.47 -3.19 11.81
CA ARG A 113 2.07 -3.51 13.11
C ARG A 113 3.56 -3.78 12.98
N ASN A 114 4.36 -3.24 13.90
CA ASN A 114 5.76 -3.61 14.02
C ASN A 114 5.89 -5.06 14.53
N LEU A 115 6.55 -5.91 13.76
CA LEU A 115 6.82 -7.31 14.13
C LEU A 115 8.12 -7.50 14.91
N GLU A 116 8.93 -6.45 15.05
CA GLU A 116 10.16 -6.50 15.83
C GLU A 116 9.84 -6.31 17.32
N ALA A 117 10.19 -7.30 18.13
CA ALA A 117 9.95 -7.25 19.58
C ALA A 117 10.83 -6.23 20.32
N ALA A 118 12.01 -5.91 19.79
CA ALA A 118 12.99 -5.03 20.40
C ALA A 118 13.54 -3.93 19.47
N GLY A 119 13.20 -4.00 18.18
CA GLY A 119 13.67 -3.08 17.14
C GLY A 119 12.56 -2.13 16.66
N TRP A 120 12.96 -1.02 16.10
CA TRP A 120 12.06 -0.10 15.40
C TRP A 120 11.76 -0.60 13.98
N SER A 121 10.58 -0.30 13.49
CA SER A 121 10.29 -0.33 12.06
C SER A 121 10.09 1.08 11.56
N ARG A 122 10.73 1.43 10.44
CA ARG A 122 10.69 2.78 9.85
C ARG A 122 10.44 2.71 8.37
N PHE A 123 9.55 3.55 7.87
CA PHE A 123 9.26 3.63 6.44
C PHE A 123 9.01 5.06 5.98
N LEU A 124 9.31 5.31 4.71
CA LEU A 124 8.83 6.50 4.02
C LEU A 124 7.45 6.22 3.45
N ALA A 125 6.55 7.18 3.59
CA ALA A 125 5.24 7.18 2.96
C ALA A 125 5.11 8.43 2.08
N VAL A 126 4.72 8.23 0.82
CA VAL A 126 4.31 9.31 -0.09
C VAL A 126 2.80 9.23 -0.25
N CYS A 127 2.09 10.19 0.35
CA CYS A 127 0.64 10.25 0.35
C CYS A 127 0.17 11.23 -0.73
N ILE A 128 -0.74 10.82 -1.60
CA ILE A 128 -1.39 11.67 -2.58
C ILE A 128 -2.77 12.04 -2.04
N CYS A 129 -2.86 13.20 -1.40
CA CYS A 129 -4.00 13.58 -0.57
C CYS A 129 -5.03 14.41 -1.33
N ALA A 130 -6.32 14.12 -1.13
CA ALA A 130 -7.39 14.95 -1.63
C ALA A 130 -7.41 16.32 -0.91
N PRO A 131 -7.70 17.42 -1.61
CA PRO A 131 -7.73 18.74 -1.00
C PRO A 131 -8.92 18.89 -0.06
N GLY A 132 -8.71 19.58 1.06
CA GLY A 132 -9.78 19.98 1.98
C GLY A 132 -10.39 18.86 2.83
N VAL A 133 -9.78 17.66 2.83
CA VAL A 133 -10.17 16.56 3.71
C VAL A 133 -8.94 15.99 4.42
N ASP A 134 -9.19 15.30 5.54
CA ASP A 134 -8.10 14.67 6.30
C ASP A 134 -7.42 13.58 5.47
N MET A 135 -6.10 13.52 5.59
CA MET A 135 -5.30 12.47 4.95
C MET A 135 -5.69 11.07 5.46
N ILE A 136 -5.94 10.95 6.75
CA ILE A 136 -6.33 9.72 7.44
C ILE A 136 -7.70 9.93 8.09
N THR A 137 -8.61 8.99 7.86
CA THR A 137 -9.90 8.91 8.54
C THR A 137 -9.98 7.60 9.30
N MET A 138 -9.98 7.66 10.63
CA MET A 138 -10.14 6.48 11.49
C MET A 138 -11.55 5.91 11.35
N LEU A 139 -11.68 4.58 11.35
CA LEU A 139 -12.97 3.92 11.31
C LEU A 139 -13.58 3.81 12.72
N GLU A 140 -14.88 4.07 12.80
CA GLU A 140 -15.65 3.81 14.01
C GLU A 140 -15.87 2.30 14.24
N PRO A 141 -15.96 1.80 15.49
CA PRO A 141 -16.12 0.37 15.78
C PRO A 141 -17.30 -0.29 15.07
N ARG A 142 -18.40 0.44 14.89
CA ARG A 142 -19.58 -0.04 14.16
C ARG A 142 -19.30 -0.26 12.69
N GLU A 143 -18.51 0.61 12.08
CA GLU A 143 -18.11 0.51 10.69
C GLU A 143 -17.15 -0.67 10.49
N ILE A 144 -16.17 -0.85 11.36
CA ILE A 144 -15.25 -2.00 11.35
C ILE A 144 -16.05 -3.30 11.35
N LEU A 145 -17.03 -3.43 12.25
CA LEU A 145 -17.89 -4.63 12.34
C LEU A 145 -18.69 -4.87 11.05
N SER A 146 -19.23 -3.81 10.43
CA SER A 146 -20.01 -3.96 9.21
C SER A 146 -19.18 -4.37 8.00
N ARG A 147 -17.89 -4.08 8.03
CA ARG A 147 -16.92 -4.40 6.95
C ARG A 147 -16.15 -5.71 7.17
N ASP A 148 -16.38 -6.43 8.28
CA ASP A 148 -15.67 -7.69 8.56
C ASP A 148 -15.81 -8.72 7.43
N ALA A 149 -16.96 -8.73 6.74
CA ALA A 149 -17.19 -9.59 5.58
C ALA A 149 -16.31 -9.24 4.37
N LEU A 150 -15.74 -8.04 4.30
CA LEU A 150 -14.86 -7.59 3.23
C LEU A 150 -13.38 -7.89 3.50
N ARG A 151 -13.03 -8.23 4.74
CA ARG A 151 -11.68 -8.67 5.09
C ARG A 151 -11.36 -10.02 4.47
N HIS A 152 -10.10 -10.31 4.26
CA HIS A 152 -9.66 -11.59 3.71
C HIS A 152 -10.05 -12.76 4.63
N PRO A 153 -10.53 -13.91 4.10
CA PRO A 153 -10.99 -15.04 4.92
C PRO A 153 -9.96 -15.61 5.92
N ALA A 154 -8.66 -15.45 5.65
CA ALA A 154 -7.60 -15.88 6.55
C ALA A 154 -7.66 -15.16 7.91
N VAL A 155 -8.05 -13.87 7.92
CA VAL A 155 -8.15 -13.07 9.16
C VAL A 155 -9.39 -13.43 9.95
N ARG A 156 -10.53 -13.65 9.28
CA ARG A 156 -11.82 -13.96 9.93
C ARG A 156 -11.82 -15.25 10.75
N ARG A 157 -10.88 -16.18 10.49
CA ARG A 157 -10.80 -17.48 11.20
C ARG A 157 -10.20 -17.38 12.60
N HIS A 158 -9.59 -16.26 12.95
CA HIS A 158 -8.92 -16.06 14.25
C HIS A 158 -9.79 -15.30 15.27
N THR A 159 -10.98 -14.85 14.89
CA THR A 159 -11.91 -14.08 15.74
C THR A 159 -13.09 -14.87 16.28
N ARG A 160 -13.04 -16.23 16.24
CA ARG A 160 -14.04 -17.11 16.82
C ARG A 160 -13.56 -17.77 18.11
#